data_c59fb519fa210620e7d9b07b42b17a53
#
_entry.id   c59fb519fa210620e7d9b07b42b17a53
#
_cell.length_a   1.000
_cell.length_b   1.000
_cell.length_c   1.000
_cell.angle_alpha   90.00
_cell.angle_beta   90.00
_cell.angle_gamma   90.00
#
_symmetry.space_group_name_H-M   'P 1'
#
loop_
_entity.id
_entity.type
_entity.pdbx_description
1 polymer ?
#
loop_
_entity_poly.entity_id
_entity_poly.type
_entity_poly.pdbx_seq_one_letter_code
_entity_poly.pdbx_strand_id
1 'polypeptide(L)'
;MNGYKKFLMALVLACGISTAMPVFAAEASVVTNKVWLSGATHIFGRMTVSGITSGIKSQGFCYSETNERPTIDDQTCTAYLSNNGNIYRISNLTPSTVYYIRAYVQKTNGDVVYGEPIKAITRPKGSVNYGIRDGFPADALARIQSASKQAIDLWNEYTGIKGLYVNIGYGADTPTADCSYGGWMRVGPNASYQKTGTLLHEMLHAIGVGTHATWYGPSFLRTKSTSGYWLGTRTTRALRFWDNNPT
;
A
#
# COMPACT_ATOMS: atom_id res chain seq x y z
N MET A 1 62.47 37.67 57.46
CA MET A 1 62.13 37.72 56.10
C MET A 1 61.28 36.46 55.83
N ASN A 2 59.97 36.51 55.97
CA ASN A 2 59.04 35.51 55.47
C ASN A 2 57.63 36.09 55.55
N GLY A 3 57.08 36.40 54.38
CA GLY A 3 55.73 36.93 54.23
C GLY A 3 54.71 35.81 54.14
N TYR A 4 53.79 35.71 55.08
CA TYR A 4 52.63 34.84 54.99
C TYR A 4 51.51 35.58 54.27
N LYS A 5 51.15 35.14 53.05
CA LYS A 5 49.94 35.56 52.38
C LYS A 5 48.75 34.79 52.94
N LYS A 6 47.86 35.52 53.62
CA LYS A 6 46.55 35.00 54.04
C LYS A 6 45.64 34.82 52.82
N PHE A 7 45.22 33.58 52.56
CA PHE A 7 44.19 33.26 51.56
C PHE A 7 42.83 33.48 52.24
N LEU A 8 42.09 34.46 51.75
CA LEU A 8 40.68 34.66 52.10
C LEU A 8 39.81 33.77 51.20
N MET A 9 39.21 32.73 51.77
CA MET A 9 38.28 31.83 51.05
C MET A 9 36.90 32.49 51.09
N ALA A 10 36.49 33.06 49.97
CA ALA A 10 35.13 33.56 49.77
C ALA A 10 34.23 32.40 49.47
N LEU A 11 33.30 32.08 50.36
CA LEU A 11 32.24 31.09 50.14
C LEU A 11 31.16 31.74 49.28
N VAL A 12 31.14 31.40 47.95
CA VAL A 12 30.06 31.80 47.06
C VAL A 12 28.92 30.82 47.25
N LEU A 13 27.86 31.26 47.92
CA LEU A 13 26.59 30.54 47.97
C LEU A 13 25.94 30.65 46.60
N ALA A 14 26.10 29.61 45.74
CA ALA A 14 25.36 29.51 44.47
C ALA A 14 23.91 29.14 44.78
N CYS A 15 23.04 30.16 44.82
CA CYS A 15 21.60 29.97 44.84
C CYS A 15 21.20 29.43 43.48
N GLY A 16 21.03 28.09 43.38
CA GLY A 16 20.57 27.44 42.18
C GLY A 16 19.13 27.80 41.86
N ILE A 17 18.95 28.83 41.08
CA ILE A 17 17.65 29.09 40.44
C ILE A 17 17.49 28.02 39.37
N SER A 18 16.79 26.93 39.73
CA SER A 18 16.29 25.95 38.74
C SER A 18 15.22 26.66 37.90
N THR A 19 15.62 27.24 36.78
CA THR A 19 14.69 27.67 35.78
C THR A 19 14.14 26.39 35.11
N ALA A 20 12.99 25.92 35.58
CA ALA A 20 12.22 24.93 34.83
C ALA A 20 12.00 25.52 33.44
N MET A 21 12.67 24.99 32.44
CA MET A 21 12.37 25.32 31.04
C MET A 21 10.89 25.00 30.80
N PRO A 22 10.12 25.95 30.26
CA PRO A 22 8.74 25.64 29.90
C PRO A 22 8.77 24.46 28.94
N VAL A 23 8.19 23.34 29.33
CA VAL A 23 7.89 22.23 28.43
C VAL A 23 6.78 22.75 27.50
N PHE A 24 7.16 23.23 26.33
CA PHE A 24 6.18 23.57 25.31
C PHE A 24 5.47 22.26 24.97
N ALA A 25 4.17 22.19 25.28
CA ALA A 25 3.33 21.10 24.78
C ALA A 25 3.44 21.09 23.24
N ALA A 26 3.76 19.93 22.69
CA ALA A 26 3.85 19.80 21.23
C ALA A 26 2.53 20.28 20.61
N GLU A 27 2.64 21.19 19.64
CA GLU A 27 1.46 21.73 18.96
C GLU A 27 0.66 20.59 18.32
N ALA A 28 -0.66 20.63 18.50
CA ALA A 28 -1.56 19.64 17.97
C ALA A 28 -1.53 19.66 16.44
N SER A 29 -1.11 18.61 15.80
CA SER A 29 -1.04 18.53 14.34
C SER A 29 -1.51 17.19 13.80
N VAL A 30 -2.10 17.24 12.61
CA VAL A 30 -2.51 16.10 11.80
C VAL A 30 -1.88 16.24 10.42
N VAL A 31 -1.25 15.19 9.94
CA VAL A 31 -0.63 15.16 8.61
C VAL A 31 -1.31 14.10 7.76
N THR A 32 -1.81 14.50 6.60
CA THR A 32 -2.24 13.60 5.53
C THR A 32 -0.99 13.11 4.80
N ASN A 33 -0.58 11.88 5.03
CA ASN A 33 0.58 11.32 4.35
C ASN A 33 0.22 10.92 2.91
N LYS A 34 1.24 10.64 2.10
CA LYS A 34 1.02 10.11 0.74
C LYS A 34 0.17 8.83 0.78
N VAL A 35 -0.64 8.63 -0.25
CA VAL A 35 -1.37 7.36 -0.46
C VAL A 35 -0.38 6.20 -0.47
N TRP A 36 -0.67 5.19 0.33
CA TRP A 36 0.19 4.01 0.40
C TRP A 36 -0.10 3.03 -0.75
N LEU A 37 -1.39 2.82 -1.02
CA LEU A 37 -1.87 1.94 -2.08
C LEU A 37 -3.24 2.41 -2.56
N SER A 38 -3.47 2.30 -3.87
CA SER A 38 -4.76 2.56 -4.50
C SER A 38 -5.19 1.34 -5.31
N GLY A 39 -6.40 0.88 -5.07
CA GLY A 39 -7.11 -0.10 -5.87
C GLY A 39 -8.13 0.56 -6.79
N ALA A 40 -9.00 -0.23 -7.40
CA ALA A 40 -10.09 0.27 -8.23
C ALA A 40 -11.23 0.85 -7.37
N THR A 41 -11.51 0.26 -6.22
CA THR A 41 -12.65 0.61 -5.37
C THR A 41 -12.26 1.07 -3.97
N HIS A 42 -10.97 1.19 -3.69
CA HIS A 42 -10.50 1.66 -2.39
C HIS A 42 -9.14 2.36 -2.46
N ILE A 43 -8.86 3.16 -1.45
CA ILE A 43 -7.58 3.84 -1.24
C ILE A 43 -7.13 3.57 0.20
N PHE A 44 -5.85 3.24 0.37
CA PHE A 44 -5.22 3.17 1.69
C PHE A 44 -4.53 4.49 1.99
N GLY A 45 -5.13 5.26 2.90
CA GLY A 45 -4.57 6.49 3.43
C GLY A 45 -3.78 6.24 4.71
N ARG A 46 -2.69 6.95 4.88
CA ARG A 46 -1.92 6.98 6.12
C ARG A 46 -1.92 8.39 6.69
N MET A 47 -2.03 8.51 8.01
CA MET A 47 -1.93 9.78 8.71
C MET A 47 -0.89 9.75 9.82
N THR A 48 -0.41 10.91 10.20
CA THR A 48 0.39 11.12 11.40
C THR A 48 -0.32 12.12 12.30
N VAL A 49 -0.42 11.80 13.59
CA VAL A 49 -0.99 12.68 14.61
C VAL A 49 0.08 12.98 15.65
N SER A 50 0.25 14.24 16.01
CA SER A 50 1.21 14.70 17.01
C SER A 50 0.54 15.71 17.95
N GLY A 51 0.95 15.74 19.21
CA GLY A 51 0.43 16.68 20.22
C GLY A 51 -1.02 16.46 20.65
N ILE A 52 -1.69 15.40 20.18
CA ILE A 52 -3.05 15.02 20.56
C ILE A 52 -3.00 13.63 21.20
N THR A 53 -2.97 13.57 22.53
CA THR A 53 -2.82 12.31 23.27
C THR A 53 -4.08 11.84 23.99
N SER A 54 -5.10 12.70 24.08
CA SER A 54 -6.36 12.42 24.77
C SER A 54 -7.52 13.23 24.20
N GLY A 55 -8.75 12.92 24.60
CA GLY A 55 -9.94 13.63 24.19
C GLY A 55 -10.28 13.46 22.70
N ILE A 56 -9.88 12.36 22.08
CA ILE A 56 -10.23 12.05 20.69
C ILE A 56 -11.63 11.42 20.66
N LYS A 57 -12.55 12.05 19.95
CA LYS A 57 -13.89 11.52 19.67
C LYS A 57 -13.89 10.61 18.44
N SER A 58 -13.24 11.05 17.37
CA SER A 58 -13.04 10.27 16.14
C SER A 58 -11.80 10.72 15.39
N GLN A 59 -11.25 9.83 14.57
CA GLN A 59 -10.15 10.16 13.67
C GLN A 59 -10.21 9.31 12.41
N GLY A 60 -9.65 9.80 11.32
CA GLY A 60 -9.67 9.10 10.04
C GLY A 60 -9.42 10.01 8.87
N PHE A 61 -10.14 9.75 7.79
CA PHE A 61 -10.09 10.56 6.57
C PHE A 61 -11.47 11.06 6.22
N CYS A 62 -11.57 12.33 5.82
CA CYS A 62 -12.66 12.85 5.02
C CYS A 62 -12.22 12.87 3.54
N TYR A 63 -13.17 12.68 2.63
CA TYR A 63 -12.89 12.59 1.21
C TYR A 63 -14.04 13.03 0.34
N SER A 64 -13.73 13.52 -0.85
CA SER A 64 -14.71 14.01 -1.83
C SER A 64 -14.15 13.90 -3.25
N GLU A 65 -15.02 13.74 -4.24
CA GLU A 65 -14.68 13.84 -5.66
C GLU A 65 -14.61 15.30 -6.14
N THR A 66 -15.32 16.19 -5.49
CA THR A 66 -15.54 17.58 -5.95
C THR A 66 -15.01 18.65 -5.00
N ASN A 67 -15.03 18.39 -3.68
CA ASN A 67 -14.51 19.34 -2.69
C ASN A 67 -12.99 19.12 -2.55
N GLU A 68 -12.18 20.09 -2.96
CA GLU A 68 -10.70 20.01 -2.88
C GLU A 68 -10.16 20.05 -1.44
N ARG A 69 -10.94 20.54 -0.48
CA ARG A 69 -10.59 20.58 0.95
C ARG A 69 -11.69 19.93 1.81
N PRO A 70 -11.87 18.60 1.69
CA PRO A 70 -12.97 17.92 2.38
C PRO A 70 -12.88 18.10 3.90
N THR A 71 -14.04 18.13 4.52
CA THR A 71 -14.25 18.26 5.96
C THR A 71 -15.01 17.05 6.50
N ILE A 72 -15.26 17.01 7.81
CA ILE A 72 -16.10 15.96 8.41
C ILE A 72 -17.57 16.00 7.95
N ASP A 73 -17.99 17.05 7.28
CA ASP A 73 -19.33 17.18 6.67
C ASP A 73 -19.41 16.48 5.29
N ASP A 74 -18.27 16.17 4.68
CA ASP A 74 -18.16 15.33 3.50
C ASP A 74 -18.20 13.84 3.89
N GLN A 75 -17.87 12.94 2.97
CA GLN A 75 -17.74 11.52 3.28
C GLN A 75 -16.56 11.27 4.22
N THR A 76 -16.75 10.39 5.18
CA THR A 76 -15.70 10.05 6.16
C THR A 76 -15.41 8.56 6.23
N CYS A 77 -14.16 8.23 6.57
CA CYS A 77 -13.70 6.88 6.81
C CYS A 77 -12.95 6.82 8.14
N THR A 78 -13.45 6.02 9.07
CA THR A 78 -12.81 5.70 10.34
C THR A 78 -12.34 4.24 10.42
N ALA A 79 -12.50 3.46 9.34
CA ALA A 79 -12.11 2.07 9.27
C ALA A 79 -10.59 1.91 9.30
N TYR A 80 -10.08 1.50 10.43
CA TYR A 80 -8.66 1.37 10.75
C TYR A 80 -8.17 -0.05 10.45
N LEU A 81 -6.99 -0.19 9.82
CA LEU A 81 -6.48 -1.48 9.38
C LEU A 81 -5.32 -2.05 10.21
N SER A 82 -4.63 -1.22 10.97
CA SER A 82 -3.40 -1.67 11.62
C SER A 82 -3.13 -0.91 12.90
N ASN A 83 -2.78 -1.64 13.97
CA ASN A 83 -2.38 -1.08 15.26
C ASN A 83 -1.06 -0.29 15.19
N ASN A 84 -0.30 -0.35 14.10
CA ASN A 84 1.05 0.19 14.00
C ASN A 84 1.22 1.30 12.95
N GLY A 85 0.21 2.07 12.57
CA GLY A 85 0.56 3.05 11.57
C GLY A 85 -0.54 3.96 11.07
N ASN A 86 -1.65 4.05 11.76
CA ASN A 86 -2.73 4.95 11.34
C ASN A 86 -3.07 4.80 9.84
N ILE A 87 -3.21 3.55 9.37
CA ILE A 87 -3.59 3.22 8.01
C ILE A 87 -5.11 2.98 7.98
N TYR A 88 -5.77 3.66 7.08
CA TYR A 88 -7.22 3.60 6.89
C TYR A 88 -7.55 3.13 5.49
N ARG A 89 -8.59 2.33 5.36
CA ARG A 89 -9.11 1.88 4.07
C ARG A 89 -10.39 2.66 3.72
N ILE A 90 -10.26 3.61 2.83
CA ILE A 90 -11.40 4.30 2.22
C ILE A 90 -11.94 3.38 1.14
N SER A 91 -13.18 2.91 1.28
CA SER A 91 -13.77 1.87 0.42
C SER A 91 -15.00 2.39 -0.34
N ASN A 92 -15.53 1.56 -1.24
CA ASN A 92 -16.70 1.87 -2.06
C ASN A 92 -16.50 3.08 -2.99
N LEU A 93 -15.27 3.25 -3.47
CA LEU A 93 -14.91 4.32 -4.39
C LEU A 93 -15.22 3.93 -5.84
N THR A 94 -15.45 4.93 -6.67
CA THR A 94 -15.61 4.79 -8.11
C THR A 94 -14.25 4.53 -8.77
N PRO A 95 -14.12 3.53 -9.66
CA PRO A 95 -12.88 3.28 -10.40
C PRO A 95 -12.51 4.45 -11.33
N SER A 96 -11.21 4.63 -11.58
CA SER A 96 -10.65 5.66 -12.46
C SER A 96 -11.06 7.09 -12.08
N THR A 97 -11.27 7.35 -10.80
CA THR A 97 -11.81 8.62 -10.30
C THR A 97 -10.79 9.30 -9.39
N VAL A 98 -10.70 10.60 -9.50
CA VAL A 98 -9.87 11.44 -8.61
C VAL A 98 -10.67 11.73 -7.33
N TYR A 99 -10.02 11.56 -6.21
CA TYR A 99 -10.52 11.91 -4.89
C TYR A 99 -9.56 12.89 -4.22
N TYR A 100 -10.11 13.87 -3.53
CA TYR A 100 -9.41 14.67 -2.54
C TYR A 100 -9.60 13.98 -1.20
N ILE A 101 -8.51 13.64 -0.53
CA ILE A 101 -8.54 12.98 0.78
C ILE A 101 -7.78 13.81 1.80
N ARG A 102 -8.28 13.86 3.03
CA ARG A 102 -7.75 14.70 4.08
C ARG A 102 -7.87 14.00 5.42
N ALA A 103 -6.77 13.84 6.13
CA ALA A 103 -6.76 13.29 7.47
C ALA A 103 -7.39 14.27 8.47
N TYR A 104 -8.08 13.74 9.48
CA TYR A 104 -8.66 14.55 10.56
C TYR A 104 -8.61 13.85 11.91
N VAL A 105 -8.62 14.64 12.97
CA VAL A 105 -8.91 14.24 14.34
C VAL A 105 -9.99 15.17 14.88
N GLN A 106 -11.14 14.62 15.28
CA GLN A 106 -12.20 15.34 15.99
C GLN A 106 -12.03 15.09 17.49
N LYS A 107 -11.99 16.19 18.26
CA LYS A 107 -11.89 16.14 19.72
C LYS A 107 -13.27 16.03 20.36
N THR A 108 -13.32 15.62 21.63
CA THR A 108 -14.57 15.51 22.40
C THR A 108 -15.22 16.85 22.69
N ASN A 109 -14.46 17.95 22.66
CA ASN A 109 -14.98 19.32 22.77
C ASN A 109 -15.60 19.87 21.47
N GLY A 110 -15.55 19.09 20.38
CA GLY A 110 -16.07 19.47 19.08
C GLY A 110 -15.03 20.01 18.11
N ASP A 111 -13.85 20.43 18.55
CA ASP A 111 -12.78 20.93 17.67
C ASP A 111 -12.34 19.84 16.69
N VAL A 112 -11.98 20.26 15.47
CA VAL A 112 -11.44 19.36 14.46
C VAL A 112 -10.10 19.88 13.96
N VAL A 113 -9.08 19.02 14.04
CA VAL A 113 -7.74 19.28 13.49
C VAL A 113 -7.61 18.50 12.19
N TYR A 114 -7.26 19.20 11.12
CA TYR A 114 -7.12 18.63 9.78
C TYR A 114 -5.67 18.65 9.31
N GLY A 115 -5.28 17.63 8.57
CA GLY A 115 -4.10 17.69 7.71
C GLY A 115 -4.35 18.48 6.42
N GLU A 116 -3.32 18.70 5.62
CA GLU A 116 -3.50 19.22 4.26
C GLU A 116 -4.10 18.15 3.36
N PRO A 117 -5.02 18.52 2.45
CA PRO A 117 -5.61 17.56 1.51
C PRO A 117 -4.58 17.11 0.47
N ILE A 118 -4.73 15.88 -0.01
CA ILE A 118 -3.96 15.35 -1.13
C ILE A 118 -4.90 14.78 -2.20
N LYS A 119 -4.47 14.81 -3.45
CA LYS A 119 -5.15 14.13 -4.55
C LYS A 119 -4.74 12.66 -4.57
N ALA A 120 -5.74 11.80 -4.72
CA ALA A 120 -5.58 10.37 -4.93
C ALA A 120 -6.41 9.95 -6.13
N ILE A 121 -5.97 8.93 -6.86
CA ILE A 121 -6.72 8.39 -7.99
C ILE A 121 -6.92 6.90 -7.80
N THR A 122 -8.16 6.44 -7.97
CA THR A 122 -8.46 5.02 -8.01
C THR A 122 -8.02 4.42 -9.35
N ARG A 123 -7.64 3.15 -9.33
CA ARG A 123 -7.22 2.43 -10.55
C ARG A 123 -8.42 2.10 -11.44
N PRO A 124 -8.20 1.89 -12.75
CA PRO A 124 -9.19 1.24 -13.58
C PRO A 124 -9.49 -0.16 -13.02
N LYS A 125 -10.75 -0.55 -12.99
CA LYS A 125 -11.14 -1.90 -12.60
C LYS A 125 -10.89 -2.88 -13.75
N GLY A 126 -10.21 -4.00 -13.46
CA GLY A 126 -10.04 -5.10 -14.39
C GLY A 126 -11.33 -5.89 -14.62
N SER A 127 -11.32 -6.74 -15.65
CA SER A 127 -12.41 -7.68 -15.95
C SER A 127 -11.86 -9.04 -16.38
N VAL A 128 -10.88 -9.55 -15.62
CA VAL A 128 -10.38 -10.91 -15.77
C VAL A 128 -11.42 -11.88 -15.21
N ASN A 129 -11.69 -12.96 -15.95
CA ASN A 129 -12.57 -14.04 -15.54
C ASN A 129 -11.82 -15.37 -15.56
N TYR A 130 -12.40 -16.38 -14.94
CA TYR A 130 -11.81 -17.72 -14.88
C TYR A 130 -12.86 -18.83 -14.92
N GLY A 131 -12.43 -20.04 -15.27
CA GLY A 131 -13.18 -21.27 -15.11
C GLY A 131 -12.28 -22.37 -14.56
N ILE A 132 -12.80 -23.16 -13.64
CA ILE A 132 -12.14 -24.33 -13.09
C ILE A 132 -12.68 -25.55 -13.86
N ARG A 133 -11.76 -26.31 -14.44
CA ARG A 133 -12.09 -27.53 -15.20
C ARG A 133 -12.30 -28.72 -14.26
N ASP A 134 -13.01 -29.71 -14.72
CA ASP A 134 -13.18 -30.97 -14.01
C ASP A 134 -11.84 -31.71 -13.82
N GLY A 135 -11.83 -32.66 -12.90
CA GLY A 135 -10.69 -33.53 -12.65
C GLY A 135 -9.88 -33.22 -11.40
N PHE A 136 -10.19 -32.16 -10.66
CA PHE A 136 -9.58 -31.92 -9.35
C PHE A 136 -10.10 -32.92 -8.30
N PRO A 137 -9.23 -33.51 -7.46
CA PRO A 137 -9.66 -34.15 -6.21
C PRO A 137 -10.49 -33.19 -5.35
N ALA A 138 -11.47 -33.67 -4.60
CA ALA A 138 -12.45 -32.83 -3.90
C ALA A 138 -11.82 -31.83 -2.93
N ASP A 139 -10.80 -32.25 -2.20
CA ASP A 139 -10.05 -31.39 -1.27
C ASP A 139 -9.22 -30.33 -1.97
N ALA A 140 -8.62 -30.66 -3.11
CA ALA A 140 -7.91 -29.73 -3.96
C ALA A 140 -8.87 -28.72 -4.60
N LEU A 141 -10.04 -29.18 -5.05
CA LEU A 141 -11.05 -28.33 -5.68
C LEU A 141 -11.47 -27.18 -4.75
N ALA A 142 -11.75 -27.49 -3.47
CA ALA A 142 -12.13 -26.47 -2.50
C ALA A 142 -11.03 -25.39 -2.28
N ARG A 143 -9.77 -25.82 -2.21
CA ARG A 143 -8.61 -24.88 -2.10
C ARG A 143 -8.48 -24.01 -3.35
N ILE A 144 -8.58 -24.63 -4.54
CA ILE A 144 -8.45 -23.93 -5.82
C ILE A 144 -9.62 -22.96 -6.06
N GLN A 145 -10.84 -23.31 -5.71
CA GLN A 145 -11.98 -22.39 -5.79
C GLN A 145 -11.75 -21.12 -4.96
N SER A 146 -11.32 -21.29 -3.70
CA SER A 146 -11.03 -20.16 -2.82
C SER A 146 -9.85 -19.32 -3.35
N ALA A 147 -8.75 -19.98 -3.72
CA ALA A 147 -7.55 -19.31 -4.23
C ALA A 147 -7.79 -18.57 -5.54
N SER A 148 -8.54 -19.16 -6.46
CA SER A 148 -8.88 -18.56 -7.76
C SER A 148 -9.73 -17.31 -7.58
N LYS A 149 -10.79 -17.40 -6.77
CA LYS A 149 -11.61 -16.23 -6.49
C LYS A 149 -10.79 -15.07 -5.92
N GLN A 150 -9.95 -15.33 -4.93
CA GLN A 150 -9.12 -14.31 -4.33
C GLN A 150 -8.10 -13.72 -5.32
N ALA A 151 -7.45 -14.56 -6.13
CA ALA A 151 -6.49 -14.10 -7.14
C ALA A 151 -7.15 -13.20 -8.19
N ILE A 152 -8.30 -13.60 -8.71
CA ILE A 152 -9.05 -12.83 -9.71
C ILE A 152 -9.59 -11.52 -9.11
N ASP A 153 -10.10 -11.54 -7.89
CA ASP A 153 -10.55 -10.32 -7.20
C ASP A 153 -9.39 -9.31 -7.04
N LEU A 154 -8.19 -9.77 -6.64
CA LEU A 154 -7.00 -8.94 -6.54
C LEU A 154 -6.56 -8.39 -7.90
N TRP A 155 -6.55 -9.21 -8.95
CA TRP A 155 -6.20 -8.76 -10.30
C TRP A 155 -7.16 -7.69 -10.80
N ASN A 156 -8.46 -7.88 -10.62
CA ASN A 156 -9.48 -6.94 -11.02
C ASN A 156 -9.46 -5.64 -10.20
N GLU A 157 -9.03 -5.72 -8.94
CA GLU A 157 -8.91 -4.57 -8.07
C GLU A 157 -7.64 -3.73 -8.35
N TYR A 158 -6.52 -4.38 -8.63
CA TYR A 158 -5.23 -3.70 -8.74
C TYR A 158 -4.67 -3.55 -10.14
N THR A 159 -5.32 -4.14 -11.15
CA THR A 159 -4.91 -4.02 -12.55
C THR A 159 -6.08 -3.57 -13.42
N GLY A 160 -5.80 -2.84 -14.47
CA GLY A 160 -6.81 -2.48 -15.48
C GLY A 160 -6.94 -3.52 -16.60
N ILE A 161 -6.50 -4.77 -16.38
CA ILE A 161 -6.49 -5.82 -17.42
C ILE A 161 -7.92 -6.26 -17.71
N LYS A 162 -8.25 -6.31 -19.00
CA LYS A 162 -9.58 -6.69 -19.50
C LYS A 162 -9.46 -7.80 -20.53
N GLY A 163 -10.53 -8.60 -20.64
CA GLY A 163 -10.66 -9.60 -21.71
C GLY A 163 -9.80 -10.86 -21.54
N LEU A 164 -9.10 -11.02 -20.42
CA LEU A 164 -8.39 -12.25 -20.08
C LEU A 164 -9.36 -13.24 -19.43
N TYR A 165 -9.34 -14.48 -19.93
CA TYR A 165 -10.03 -15.62 -19.32
C TYR A 165 -8.99 -16.68 -18.93
N VAL A 166 -8.96 -17.07 -17.66
CA VAL A 166 -8.01 -18.06 -17.13
C VAL A 166 -8.71 -19.41 -16.98
N ASN A 167 -8.27 -20.41 -17.75
CA ASN A 167 -8.71 -21.78 -17.63
C ASN A 167 -7.83 -22.52 -16.65
N ILE A 168 -8.36 -22.96 -15.52
CA ILE A 168 -7.62 -23.59 -14.44
C ILE A 168 -7.92 -25.08 -14.43
N GLY A 169 -6.93 -25.91 -14.77
CA GLY A 169 -7.02 -27.37 -14.81
C GLY A 169 -6.13 -28.06 -13.77
N TYR A 170 -6.47 -29.30 -13.47
CA TYR A 170 -5.62 -30.16 -12.66
C TYR A 170 -4.48 -30.75 -13.52
N GLY A 171 -3.26 -30.65 -13.05
CA GLY A 171 -2.07 -31.22 -13.68
C GLY A 171 -1.45 -32.28 -12.77
N ALA A 172 -1.84 -33.55 -12.93
CA ALA A 172 -1.33 -34.63 -12.06
C ALA A 172 0.21 -34.72 -12.07
N ASP A 173 0.82 -34.43 -13.22
CA ASP A 173 2.26 -34.48 -13.44
C ASP A 173 2.94 -33.09 -13.27
N THR A 174 2.18 -32.06 -12.89
CA THR A 174 2.70 -30.71 -12.68
C THR A 174 3.22 -30.61 -11.23
N PRO A 175 4.52 -30.40 -11.00
CA PRO A 175 5.06 -30.39 -9.64
C PRO A 175 4.50 -29.26 -8.76
N THR A 176 4.24 -28.11 -9.38
CA THR A 176 3.78 -26.88 -8.71
C THR A 176 2.51 -26.37 -9.40
N ALA A 177 2.68 -25.36 -10.21
CA ALA A 177 1.71 -24.84 -11.16
C ALA A 177 2.45 -24.30 -12.38
N ASP A 178 1.75 -24.15 -13.49
CA ASP A 178 2.24 -23.46 -14.67
C ASP A 178 1.10 -22.75 -15.40
N CYS A 179 1.44 -21.76 -16.24
CA CYS A 179 0.47 -21.10 -17.09
C CYS A 179 1.11 -20.68 -18.41
N SER A 180 0.42 -20.92 -19.52
CA SER A 180 0.83 -20.42 -20.82
C SER A 180 0.27 -19.02 -21.09
N TYR A 181 0.91 -18.32 -22.04
CA TYR A 181 0.33 -17.10 -22.60
C TYR A 181 -1.10 -17.36 -23.11
N GLY A 182 -2.03 -16.48 -22.72
CA GLY A 182 -3.44 -16.61 -23.06
C GLY A 182 -4.30 -17.33 -22.00
N GLY A 183 -3.70 -17.75 -20.87
CA GLY A 183 -4.46 -18.11 -19.67
C GLY A 183 -4.80 -19.60 -19.50
N TRP A 184 -4.03 -20.52 -20.08
CA TRP A 184 -4.12 -21.94 -19.77
C TRP A 184 -3.23 -22.28 -18.59
N MET A 185 -3.83 -22.48 -17.42
CA MET A 185 -3.16 -22.75 -16.15
C MET A 185 -3.37 -24.20 -15.72
N ARG A 186 -2.30 -24.85 -15.25
CA ARG A 186 -2.38 -26.15 -14.56
C ARG A 186 -1.90 -25.99 -13.12
N VAL A 187 -2.57 -26.64 -12.19
CA VAL A 187 -2.19 -26.69 -10.79
C VAL A 187 -2.00 -28.12 -10.36
N GLY A 188 -0.83 -28.44 -9.83
CA GLY A 188 -0.43 -29.79 -9.44
C GLY A 188 -1.03 -30.26 -8.12
N PRO A 189 -0.72 -31.52 -7.75
CA PRO A 189 -1.27 -32.19 -6.56
C PRO A 189 -0.77 -31.61 -5.23
N ASN A 190 0.36 -30.92 -5.23
CA ASN A 190 0.95 -30.40 -4.00
C ASN A 190 0.14 -29.24 -3.44
N ALA A 191 -0.53 -29.46 -2.29
CA ALA A 191 -1.39 -28.49 -1.62
C ALA A 191 -0.68 -27.17 -1.27
N SER A 192 0.65 -27.18 -1.09
CA SER A 192 1.43 -25.96 -0.79
C SER A 192 1.41 -24.94 -1.93
N TYR A 193 1.11 -25.37 -3.15
CA TYR A 193 0.99 -24.50 -4.33
C TYR A 193 -0.47 -24.20 -4.70
N GLN A 194 -1.45 -24.83 -4.07
CA GLN A 194 -2.88 -24.61 -4.30
C GLN A 194 -3.38 -23.39 -3.51
N LYS A 195 -2.79 -22.23 -3.75
CA LYS A 195 -3.02 -20.99 -2.99
C LYS A 195 -2.98 -19.74 -3.87
N THR A 196 -3.59 -18.67 -3.38
CA THR A 196 -3.73 -17.38 -4.08
C THR A 196 -2.41 -16.84 -4.63
N GLY A 197 -1.32 -16.89 -3.85
CA GLY A 197 -0.01 -16.37 -4.30
C GLY A 197 0.55 -17.12 -5.51
N THR A 198 0.35 -18.44 -5.58
CA THR A 198 0.74 -19.25 -6.76
C THR A 198 -0.06 -18.84 -7.98
N LEU A 199 -1.39 -18.75 -7.85
CA LEU A 199 -2.25 -18.37 -8.97
C LEU A 199 -1.95 -16.96 -9.48
N LEU A 200 -1.66 -16.01 -8.57
CA LEU A 200 -1.22 -14.65 -8.95
C LEU A 200 0.07 -14.68 -9.75
N HIS A 201 1.03 -15.55 -9.38
CA HIS A 201 2.26 -15.73 -10.13
C HIS A 201 1.98 -16.27 -11.54
N GLU A 202 1.19 -17.33 -11.63
CA GLU A 202 0.85 -17.94 -12.90
C GLU A 202 0.06 -17.00 -13.84
N MET A 203 -0.76 -16.12 -13.28
CA MET A 203 -1.48 -15.10 -14.06
C MET A 203 -0.53 -14.08 -14.73
N LEU A 204 0.68 -13.87 -14.22
CA LEU A 204 1.70 -13.08 -14.93
C LEU A 204 2.12 -13.78 -16.23
N HIS A 205 2.22 -15.10 -16.23
CA HIS A 205 2.51 -15.88 -17.42
C HIS A 205 1.34 -15.78 -18.43
N ALA A 206 0.10 -15.77 -17.94
CA ALA A 206 -1.08 -15.61 -18.79
C ALA A 206 -1.07 -14.31 -19.62
N ILE A 207 -0.50 -13.23 -19.10
CA ILE A 207 -0.35 -11.94 -19.80
C ILE A 207 0.99 -11.79 -20.51
N GLY A 208 1.82 -12.82 -20.53
CA GLY A 208 3.04 -12.88 -21.34
C GLY A 208 4.36 -12.69 -20.60
N VAL A 209 4.36 -12.45 -19.29
CA VAL A 209 5.60 -12.40 -18.51
C VAL A 209 6.24 -13.80 -18.52
N GLY A 210 7.40 -13.91 -19.13
CA GLY A 210 8.10 -15.18 -19.28
C GLY A 210 7.55 -16.14 -20.34
N THR A 211 6.45 -15.83 -21.03
CA THR A 211 5.76 -16.75 -21.94
C THR A 211 5.48 -16.18 -23.33
N HIS A 212 5.35 -14.87 -23.47
CA HIS A 212 5.13 -14.25 -24.78
C HIS A 212 6.41 -14.22 -25.62
N ALA A 213 6.29 -14.36 -26.94
CA ALA A 213 7.42 -14.36 -27.87
C ALA A 213 8.35 -13.13 -27.72
N THR A 214 7.78 -11.96 -27.41
CA THR A 214 8.58 -10.76 -27.07
C THR A 214 9.42 -10.91 -25.82
N TRP A 215 9.22 -11.86 -24.97
CA TRP A 215 10.06 -12.11 -23.80
C TRP A 215 11.41 -12.73 -24.16
N TYR A 216 11.50 -13.49 -25.24
CA TYR A 216 12.65 -14.34 -25.61
C TYR A 216 13.48 -13.86 -26.80
N GLY A 217 13.06 -12.94 -27.65
CA GLY A 217 13.73 -12.59 -28.86
C GLY A 217 14.77 -11.45 -28.72
N PRO A 218 15.46 -10.98 -29.80
CA PRO A 218 16.67 -10.15 -29.74
C PRO A 218 16.44 -8.71 -29.25
N SER A 219 15.19 -8.27 -29.16
CA SER A 219 14.82 -6.95 -28.62
C SER A 219 14.48 -6.99 -27.14
N PHE A 220 14.81 -8.05 -26.41
CA PHE A 220 14.10 -8.55 -25.27
C PHE A 220 14.51 -8.10 -23.93
N LEU A 221 13.48 -8.07 -23.15
CA LEU A 221 13.47 -7.72 -21.73
C LEU A 221 14.38 -8.66 -20.92
N ARG A 222 14.41 -9.96 -21.27
CA ARG A 222 15.21 -10.98 -20.57
C ARG A 222 16.71 -10.90 -20.87
N THR A 223 17.10 -10.70 -22.10
CA THR A 223 18.52 -10.68 -22.52
C THR A 223 19.22 -9.37 -22.24
N LYS A 224 18.48 -8.31 -21.97
CA LYS A 224 19.04 -7.00 -21.66
C LYS A 224 19.41 -6.83 -20.18
N SER A 225 19.19 -7.82 -19.33
CA SER A 225 19.50 -7.76 -17.91
C SER A 225 20.76 -8.54 -17.52
N THR A 226 21.83 -8.48 -18.31
CA THR A 226 23.11 -9.05 -17.91
C THR A 226 23.70 -8.41 -16.65
N SER A 227 23.20 -7.23 -16.27
CA SER A 227 23.58 -6.49 -15.07
C SER A 227 22.52 -6.57 -13.94
N GLY A 228 21.46 -7.35 -14.08
CA GLY A 228 20.37 -7.43 -13.10
C GLY A 228 19.37 -6.27 -13.15
N TYR A 229 19.52 -5.34 -14.10
CA TYR A 229 18.59 -4.20 -14.27
C TYR A 229 17.53 -4.48 -15.33
N TRP A 230 16.29 -4.05 -15.04
CA TRP A 230 15.21 -4.09 -16.02
C TRP A 230 15.32 -2.92 -17.00
N LEU A 231 15.40 -3.22 -18.29
CA LEU A 231 15.61 -2.20 -19.34
C LEU A 231 14.36 -1.85 -20.15
N GLY A 232 13.18 -2.33 -19.75
CA GLY A 232 11.91 -1.97 -20.41
C GLY A 232 11.57 -0.51 -20.21
N THR A 233 11.53 0.27 -21.29
CA THR A 233 11.41 1.73 -21.26
C THR A 233 10.26 2.25 -20.41
N ARG A 234 9.07 1.64 -20.49
CA ARG A 234 7.89 2.08 -19.70
C ARG A 234 8.07 1.79 -18.21
N THR A 235 8.53 0.60 -17.87
CA THR A 235 8.77 0.19 -16.47
C THR A 235 9.90 1.00 -15.86
N THR A 236 10.99 1.22 -16.59
CA THR A 236 12.11 2.04 -16.14
C THR A 236 11.68 3.48 -15.90
N ARG A 237 10.86 4.07 -16.76
CA ARG A 237 10.29 5.41 -16.53
C ARG A 237 9.41 5.46 -15.29
N ALA A 238 8.58 4.43 -15.08
CA ALA A 238 7.74 4.35 -13.88
C ALA A 238 8.60 4.25 -12.62
N LEU A 239 9.61 3.38 -12.60
CA LEU A 239 10.53 3.22 -11.46
C LEU A 239 11.28 4.53 -11.18
N ARG A 240 11.84 5.18 -12.20
CA ARG A 240 12.53 6.46 -12.05
C ARG A 240 11.62 7.56 -11.49
N PHE A 241 10.37 7.59 -11.94
CA PHE A 241 9.38 8.52 -11.39
C PHE A 241 9.12 8.26 -9.89
N TRP A 242 9.04 6.97 -9.47
CA TRP A 242 8.84 6.59 -8.07
C TRP A 242 10.05 6.90 -7.20
N ASP A 243 11.24 6.67 -7.73
CA ASP A 243 12.50 6.85 -6.99
C ASP A 243 13.01 8.30 -7.01
N ASN A 244 12.26 9.25 -7.61
CA ASN A 244 12.70 10.63 -7.87
C ASN A 244 14.07 10.71 -8.55
N ASN A 245 14.43 9.71 -9.36
CA ASN A 245 15.70 9.65 -10.08
C ASN A 245 15.45 9.78 -11.60
N PRO A 246 15.59 10.98 -12.19
CA PRO A 246 15.29 11.24 -13.60
C PRO A 246 16.33 10.70 -14.59
N THR A 247 17.49 10.19 -14.13
CA THR A 247 18.60 9.73 -15.00
C THR A 247 18.63 8.22 -15.18
#